data_522de6e80241fff3094d838aa3cb2c75
#
_entry.id   522de6e80241fff3094d838aa3cb2c75
#
_cell.length_a   1.000
_cell.length_b   1.000
_cell.length_c   1.000
_cell.angle_alpha   90.00
_cell.angle_beta   90.00
_cell.angle_gamma   90.00
#
_symmetry.space_group_name_H-M   'P 1'
#
loop_
_entity.id
_entity.type
_entity.pdbx_description
1 polymer ?
#
loop_
_entity_poly.entity_id
_entity_poly.type
_entity_poly.pdbx_seq_one_letter_code
_entity_poly.pdbx_strand_id
1 'polypeptide(L)'
;METLKEKFEALAHRIQSSGKPAAAWFPQFTPVTLLNAENWWEALAVCEYALVTHEDEALTAGFFELIFSAYDCNVEVDLNEEEYAYWWEKVISVCDRVAVFNGAGWSQKGAQYSEARYGKRDLSLLFPCYEKAAEMGSPEAEATVAYWRYMGFYCEQDRAEGERRFAALS
;
A
#
# COMPACT_ATOMS: atom_id res chain seq x y z
N MET A 1 6.84 -28.80 3.48
CA MET A 1 7.43 -27.55 2.97
C MET A 1 6.81 -26.37 3.70
N GLU A 2 7.62 -25.47 4.17
CA GLU A 2 7.17 -24.28 4.89
C GLU A 2 6.42 -23.32 3.94
N THR A 3 5.23 -22.88 4.34
CA THR A 3 4.43 -21.93 3.56
C THR A 3 4.98 -20.51 3.70
N LEU A 4 4.60 -19.64 2.77
CA LEU A 4 4.98 -18.22 2.85
C LEU A 4 4.43 -17.56 4.12
N LYS A 5 3.21 -17.93 4.52
CA LYS A 5 2.60 -17.50 5.78
C LYS A 5 3.46 -17.89 6.98
N GLU A 6 3.91 -19.14 7.05
CA GLU A 6 4.77 -19.62 8.14
C GLU A 6 6.10 -18.87 8.19
N LYS A 7 6.71 -18.62 7.03
CA LYS A 7 7.92 -17.82 6.92
C LYS A 7 7.71 -16.39 7.41
N PHE A 8 6.61 -15.77 7.02
CA PHE A 8 6.26 -14.41 7.43
C PHE A 8 6.07 -14.32 8.94
N GLU A 9 5.29 -15.23 9.51
CA GLU A 9 5.03 -15.24 10.96
C GLU A 9 6.31 -15.50 11.76
N ALA A 10 7.18 -16.38 11.29
CA ALA A 10 8.48 -16.63 11.92
C ALA A 10 9.38 -15.40 11.87
N LEU A 11 9.42 -14.69 10.75
CA LEU A 11 10.18 -13.45 10.61
C LEU A 11 9.59 -12.34 11.50
N ALA A 12 8.28 -12.16 11.51
CA ALA A 12 7.62 -11.18 12.36
C ALA A 12 7.95 -11.40 13.84
N HIS A 13 7.91 -12.65 14.29
CA HIS A 13 8.30 -13.02 15.64
C HIS A 13 9.77 -12.69 15.93
N ARG A 14 10.66 -13.01 15.00
CA ARG A 14 12.10 -12.73 15.14
C ARG A 14 12.39 -11.23 15.22
N ILE A 15 11.73 -10.41 14.39
CA ILE A 15 11.86 -8.95 14.40
C ILE A 15 11.39 -8.41 15.76
N GLN A 16 10.22 -8.84 16.21
CA GLN A 16 9.65 -8.41 17.49
C GLN A 16 10.55 -8.80 18.67
N SER A 17 11.09 -10.01 18.65
CA SER A 17 11.95 -10.53 19.72
C SER A 17 13.34 -9.91 19.75
N SER A 18 13.79 -9.28 18.66
CA SER A 18 15.12 -8.69 18.55
C SER A 18 15.30 -7.47 19.45
N GLY A 19 14.22 -6.80 19.81
CA GLY A 19 14.25 -5.54 20.57
C GLY A 19 14.83 -4.35 19.80
N LYS A 20 15.15 -4.53 18.51
CA LYS A 20 15.67 -3.47 17.65
C LYS A 20 14.52 -2.64 17.08
N PRO A 21 14.74 -1.33 16.85
CA PRO A 21 13.74 -0.54 16.13
C PRO A 21 13.57 -1.02 14.69
N ALA A 22 12.38 -0.84 14.13
CA ALA A 22 12.10 -1.24 12.75
C ALA A 22 13.07 -0.60 11.74
N ALA A 23 13.47 0.65 11.99
CA ALA A 23 14.44 1.36 11.16
C ALA A 23 15.77 0.62 10.97
N ALA A 24 16.16 -0.22 11.94
CA ALA A 24 17.39 -1.02 11.84
C ALA A 24 17.30 -2.12 10.77
N TRP A 25 16.08 -2.49 10.35
CA TRP A 25 15.84 -3.51 9.33
C TRP A 25 15.67 -2.93 7.93
N PHE A 26 15.38 -1.63 7.80
CA PHE A 26 15.13 -0.96 6.52
C PHE A 26 16.34 -1.00 5.56
N PRO A 27 17.61 -0.86 6.01
CA PRO A 27 18.75 -0.90 5.08
C PRO A 27 18.89 -2.18 4.27
N GLN A 28 18.28 -3.28 4.70
CA GLN A 28 18.31 -4.55 3.95
C GLN A 28 17.56 -4.44 2.62
N PHE A 29 16.67 -3.44 2.48
CA PHE A 29 15.79 -3.27 1.35
C PHE A 29 16.05 -1.96 0.58
N THR A 30 17.06 -1.21 0.97
CA THR A 30 17.47 0.01 0.28
C THR A 30 18.88 -0.16 -0.30
N PRO A 31 19.11 0.22 -1.56
CA PRO A 31 18.16 0.89 -2.48
C PRO A 31 16.98 0.00 -2.89
N VAL A 32 15.97 0.61 -3.47
CA VAL A 32 14.71 -0.06 -3.88
C VAL A 32 14.94 -1.28 -4.79
N THR A 33 16.06 -1.32 -5.49
CA THR A 33 16.44 -2.46 -6.35
C THR A 33 16.61 -3.77 -5.59
N LEU A 34 16.73 -3.71 -4.26
CA LEU A 34 16.78 -4.89 -3.42
C LEU A 34 15.37 -5.45 -3.11
N LEU A 35 14.33 -4.63 -3.29
CA LEU A 35 12.96 -5.10 -3.17
C LEU A 35 12.50 -5.71 -4.48
N ASN A 36 11.97 -6.90 -4.39
CA ASN A 36 11.46 -7.64 -5.53
C ASN A 36 10.33 -8.58 -5.11
N ALA A 37 9.90 -9.34 -6.09
CA ALA A 37 8.86 -10.32 -5.98
C ALA A 37 9.06 -11.39 -4.91
N GLU A 38 10.30 -11.70 -4.62
CA GLU A 38 10.64 -12.80 -3.72
C GLU A 38 10.74 -12.36 -2.27
N ASN A 39 11.00 -11.06 -2.02
CA ASN A 39 11.26 -10.55 -0.67
C ASN A 39 10.27 -9.46 -0.18
N TRP A 40 9.26 -9.09 -0.97
CA TRP A 40 8.28 -8.08 -0.58
C TRP A 40 7.59 -8.38 0.76
N TRP A 41 7.35 -9.65 1.03
CA TRP A 41 6.73 -10.10 2.27
C TRP A 41 7.62 -9.86 3.50
N GLU A 42 8.94 -9.95 3.32
CA GLU A 42 9.88 -9.62 4.39
C GLU A 42 9.83 -8.14 4.73
N ALA A 43 9.80 -7.30 3.70
CA ALA A 43 9.64 -5.86 3.87
C ALA A 43 8.29 -5.50 4.50
N LEU A 44 7.23 -6.21 4.13
CA LEU A 44 5.91 -6.04 4.72
C LEU A 44 5.92 -6.35 6.24
N ALA A 45 6.64 -7.39 6.66
CA ALA A 45 6.78 -7.73 8.08
C ALA A 45 7.49 -6.60 8.86
N VAL A 46 8.53 -6.00 8.28
CA VAL A 46 9.23 -4.86 8.88
C VAL A 46 8.32 -3.63 8.97
N CYS A 47 7.57 -3.36 7.91
CA CYS A 47 6.62 -2.25 7.89
C CYS A 47 5.51 -2.41 8.94
N GLU A 48 4.94 -3.59 9.05
CA GLU A 48 3.94 -3.91 10.07
C GLU A 48 4.49 -3.68 11.47
N TYR A 49 5.71 -4.10 11.72
CA TYR A 49 6.38 -3.87 13.01
C TYR A 49 6.60 -2.38 13.29
N ALA A 50 7.01 -1.61 12.27
CA ALA A 50 7.16 -0.15 12.41
C ALA A 50 5.85 0.52 12.82
N LEU A 51 4.74 0.07 12.25
CA LEU A 51 3.41 0.59 12.56
C LEU A 51 2.99 0.25 14.01
N VAL A 52 3.25 -0.98 14.44
CA VAL A 52 2.92 -1.44 15.79
C VAL A 52 3.74 -0.71 16.85
N THR A 53 5.00 -0.42 16.58
CA THR A 53 5.91 0.24 17.52
C THR A 53 5.91 1.76 17.40
N HIS A 54 5.04 2.31 16.56
CA HIS A 54 4.91 3.76 16.34
C HIS A 54 6.25 4.44 15.98
N GLU A 55 6.98 3.83 15.05
CA GLU A 55 8.19 4.40 14.47
C GLU A 55 7.87 5.70 13.72
N ASP A 56 8.90 6.42 13.28
CA ASP A 56 8.74 7.64 12.51
C ASP A 56 7.78 7.46 11.32
N GLU A 57 6.72 8.26 11.30
CA GLU A 57 5.63 8.11 10.30
C GLU A 57 6.11 8.39 8.88
N ALA A 58 6.95 9.39 8.68
CA ALA A 58 7.47 9.74 7.35
C ALA A 58 8.35 8.62 6.80
N LEU A 59 9.21 8.06 7.63
CA LEU A 59 10.07 6.92 7.26
C LEU A 59 9.22 5.69 6.95
N THR A 60 8.24 5.41 7.78
CA THR A 60 7.31 4.27 7.60
C THR A 60 6.50 4.42 6.31
N ALA A 61 5.97 5.61 6.03
CA ALA A 61 5.23 5.88 4.80
C ALA A 61 6.11 5.73 3.56
N GLY A 62 7.34 6.24 3.59
CA GLY A 62 8.29 6.09 2.50
C GLY A 62 8.61 4.62 2.23
N PHE A 63 8.83 3.85 3.27
CA PHE A 63 9.08 2.42 3.15
C PHE A 63 7.85 1.65 2.63
N PHE A 64 6.66 2.02 3.10
CA PHE A 64 5.40 1.48 2.58
C PHE A 64 5.25 1.70 1.07
N GLU A 65 5.53 2.90 0.58
CA GLU A 65 5.47 3.19 -0.85
C GLU A 65 6.44 2.32 -1.65
N LEU A 66 7.65 2.10 -1.15
CA LEU A 66 8.64 1.22 -1.78
C LEU A 66 8.15 -0.23 -1.86
N ILE A 67 7.53 -0.74 -0.79
CA ILE A 67 6.98 -2.10 -0.76
C ILE A 67 5.92 -2.27 -1.85
N PHE A 68 5.00 -1.34 -1.94
CA PHE A 68 3.91 -1.43 -2.91
C PHE A 68 4.38 -1.20 -4.35
N SER A 69 5.42 -0.40 -4.57
CA SER A 69 6.05 -0.28 -5.88
C SER A 69 6.66 -1.62 -6.33
N ALA A 70 7.36 -2.31 -5.44
CA ALA A 70 7.93 -3.63 -5.73
C ALA A 70 6.85 -4.70 -5.93
N TYR A 71 5.78 -4.62 -5.14
CA TYR A 71 4.64 -5.53 -5.21
C TYR A 71 3.88 -5.37 -6.53
N ASP A 72 3.68 -4.14 -6.99
CA ASP A 72 2.97 -3.84 -8.23
C ASP A 72 3.79 -4.22 -9.48
N CYS A 73 5.11 -4.29 -9.36
CA CYS A 73 5.99 -4.66 -10.48
C CYS A 73 5.96 -6.13 -10.87
N ASN A 74 5.04 -6.90 -10.35
CA ASN A 74 4.69 -8.27 -10.69
C ASN A 74 5.34 -9.38 -9.95
N VAL A 75 4.53 -9.91 -9.11
CA VAL A 75 4.81 -11.23 -8.66
C VAL A 75 3.58 -12.08 -8.74
N GLU A 76 3.61 -12.97 -9.67
CA GLU A 76 2.84 -14.17 -9.53
C GLU A 76 3.46 -14.96 -8.40
N VAL A 77 3.00 -14.70 -7.18
CA VAL A 77 3.27 -15.59 -6.07
C VAL A 77 2.28 -16.72 -6.20
N ASP A 78 2.77 -17.91 -6.36
CA ASP A 78 1.95 -19.11 -6.41
C ASP A 78 1.43 -19.42 -5.00
N LEU A 79 0.34 -18.74 -4.65
CA LEU A 79 -0.34 -18.90 -3.37
C LEU A 79 -1.55 -19.82 -3.55
N ASN A 80 -1.82 -20.65 -2.55
CA ASN A 80 -3.08 -21.39 -2.51
C ASN A 80 -4.24 -20.50 -2.02
N GLU A 81 -5.49 -20.95 -2.23
CA GLU A 81 -6.68 -20.15 -1.89
C GLU A 81 -6.76 -19.74 -0.41
N GLU A 82 -6.27 -20.59 0.49
CA GLU A 82 -6.26 -20.27 1.93
C GLU A 82 -5.31 -19.12 2.24
N GLU A 83 -4.20 -19.07 1.55
CA GLU A 83 -3.22 -17.98 1.70
C GLU A 83 -3.72 -16.67 1.11
N TYR A 84 -4.57 -16.71 0.08
CA TYR A 84 -5.12 -15.46 -0.50
C TYR A 84 -5.86 -14.61 0.54
N ALA A 85 -6.71 -15.22 1.34
CA ALA A 85 -7.44 -14.49 2.38
C ALA A 85 -6.49 -13.90 3.43
N TYR A 86 -5.50 -14.66 3.84
CA TYR A 86 -4.49 -14.21 4.80
C TYR A 86 -3.72 -12.99 4.29
N TRP A 87 -3.20 -13.06 3.06
CA TRP A 87 -2.41 -11.97 2.49
C TRP A 87 -3.26 -10.74 2.18
N TRP A 88 -4.49 -10.94 1.75
CA TRP A 88 -5.44 -9.85 1.57
C TRP A 88 -5.62 -9.07 2.87
N GLU A 89 -5.90 -9.76 3.96
CA GLU A 89 -6.07 -9.12 5.27
C GLU A 89 -4.81 -8.37 5.71
N LYS A 90 -3.65 -8.96 5.51
CA LYS A 90 -2.36 -8.33 5.84
C LYS A 90 -2.13 -7.05 5.04
N VAL A 91 -2.30 -7.11 3.75
CA VAL A 91 -2.09 -5.96 2.86
C VAL A 91 -3.07 -4.83 3.19
N ILE A 92 -4.35 -5.13 3.31
CA ILE A 92 -5.36 -4.13 3.64
C ILE A 92 -5.14 -3.55 5.04
N SER A 93 -4.79 -4.37 6.01
CA SER A 93 -4.49 -3.90 7.37
C SER A 93 -3.33 -2.90 7.38
N VAL A 94 -2.26 -3.17 6.64
CA VAL A 94 -1.13 -2.25 6.53
C VAL A 94 -1.55 -0.95 5.84
N CYS A 95 -2.32 -1.04 4.75
CA CYS A 95 -2.86 0.14 4.08
C CYS A 95 -3.72 0.99 5.02
N ASP A 96 -4.62 0.37 5.78
CA ASP A 96 -5.49 1.08 6.72
C ASP A 96 -4.70 1.80 7.81
N ARG A 97 -3.65 1.19 8.32
CA ARG A 97 -2.80 1.80 9.33
C ARG A 97 -1.99 2.98 8.79
N VAL A 98 -1.42 2.86 7.62
CA VAL A 98 -0.71 3.97 6.96
C VAL A 98 -1.69 5.10 6.59
N ALA A 99 -2.91 4.76 6.20
CA ALA A 99 -3.95 5.72 5.84
C ALA A 99 -4.32 6.68 6.98
N VAL A 100 -4.03 6.33 8.22
CA VAL A 100 -4.26 7.21 9.38
C VAL A 100 -3.42 8.48 9.30
N PHE A 101 -2.20 8.40 8.74
CA PHE A 101 -1.26 9.52 8.73
C PHE A 101 -0.71 9.87 7.34
N ASN A 102 -1.00 9.08 6.31
CA ASN A 102 -0.47 9.32 4.96
C ASN A 102 -1.45 8.86 3.89
N GLY A 103 -1.67 9.70 2.89
CA GLY A 103 -2.58 9.42 1.78
C GLY A 103 -2.20 8.19 0.95
N ALA A 104 -0.93 7.78 0.94
CA ALA A 104 -0.50 6.57 0.24
C ALA A 104 -1.23 5.32 0.72
N GLY A 105 -1.59 5.25 2.01
CA GLY A 105 -2.40 4.15 2.54
C GLY A 105 -3.76 4.04 1.85
N TRP A 106 -4.41 5.16 1.61
CA TRP A 106 -5.69 5.20 0.89
C TRP A 106 -5.54 4.84 -0.58
N SER A 107 -4.57 5.43 -1.29
CA SER A 107 -4.40 5.14 -2.72
C SER A 107 -4.00 3.69 -2.96
N GLN A 108 -3.15 3.11 -2.14
CA GLN A 108 -2.79 1.69 -2.25
C GLN A 108 -3.96 0.78 -1.92
N LYS A 109 -4.78 1.13 -0.92
CA LYS A 109 -6.01 0.38 -0.63
C LYS A 109 -6.93 0.35 -1.86
N GLY A 110 -7.15 1.50 -2.49
CA GLY A 110 -7.95 1.58 -3.73
C GLY A 110 -7.37 0.73 -4.84
N ALA A 111 -6.06 0.77 -5.03
CA ALA A 111 -5.35 -0.02 -6.03
C ALA A 111 -5.52 -1.53 -5.77
N GLN A 112 -5.45 -1.99 -4.53
CA GLN A 112 -5.65 -3.39 -4.18
C GLN A 112 -7.05 -3.87 -4.54
N TYR A 113 -8.08 -3.09 -4.23
CA TYR A 113 -9.46 -3.42 -4.63
C TYR A 113 -9.66 -3.42 -6.14
N SER A 114 -8.95 -2.58 -6.87
CA SER A 114 -8.98 -2.52 -8.33
C SER A 114 -8.33 -3.75 -8.97
N GLU A 115 -7.20 -4.18 -8.46
CA GLU A 115 -6.41 -5.29 -9.02
C GLU A 115 -6.91 -6.67 -8.59
N ALA A 116 -7.49 -6.77 -7.41
CA ALA A 116 -8.08 -7.99 -6.86
C ALA A 116 -7.15 -9.21 -6.85
N ARG A 117 -5.86 -8.99 -6.58
CA ARG A 117 -4.87 -10.08 -6.57
C ARG A 117 -5.18 -11.20 -5.58
N TYR A 118 -5.54 -10.82 -4.35
CA TYR A 118 -5.77 -11.75 -3.25
C TYR A 118 -7.17 -11.67 -2.68
N GLY A 119 -8.01 -10.84 -3.24
CA GLY A 119 -9.28 -10.56 -2.62
C GLY A 119 -10.41 -10.28 -3.58
N LYS A 120 -11.39 -9.57 -3.09
CA LYS A 120 -12.59 -9.25 -3.82
C LYS A 120 -12.42 -7.94 -4.57
N ARG A 121 -12.44 -8.02 -5.90
CA ARG A 121 -12.45 -6.85 -6.74
C ARG A 121 -13.69 -6.00 -6.45
N ASP A 122 -13.47 -4.73 -6.14
CA ASP A 122 -14.54 -3.78 -5.91
C ASP A 122 -14.14 -2.40 -6.44
N LEU A 123 -14.48 -2.15 -7.70
CA LEU A 123 -14.17 -0.88 -8.36
C LEU A 123 -14.92 0.31 -7.75
N SER A 124 -16.00 0.06 -7.00
CA SER A 124 -16.75 1.14 -6.33
C SER A 124 -15.93 1.82 -5.24
N LEU A 125 -14.89 1.18 -4.74
CA LEU A 125 -14.01 1.73 -3.69
C LEU A 125 -12.83 2.52 -4.26
N LEU A 126 -12.56 2.40 -5.56
CA LEU A 126 -11.39 3.01 -6.17
C LEU A 126 -11.42 4.55 -6.07
N PHE A 127 -12.48 5.19 -6.55
CA PHE A 127 -12.62 6.64 -6.50
C PHE A 127 -12.65 7.17 -5.06
N PRO A 128 -13.47 6.63 -4.13
CA PRO A 128 -13.48 7.11 -2.75
C PRO A 128 -12.11 7.03 -2.05
N CYS A 129 -11.35 5.96 -2.28
CA CYS A 129 -10.02 5.82 -1.71
C CYS A 129 -9.05 6.88 -2.23
N TYR A 130 -9.04 7.14 -3.55
CA TYR A 130 -8.20 8.18 -4.13
C TYR A 130 -8.63 9.58 -3.71
N GLU A 131 -9.93 9.81 -3.54
CA GLU A 131 -10.42 11.09 -3.03
C GLU A 131 -9.94 11.34 -1.60
N LYS A 132 -9.95 10.32 -0.74
CA LYS A 132 -9.36 10.39 0.61
C LYS A 132 -7.87 10.68 0.57
N ALA A 133 -7.14 10.02 -0.31
CA ALA A 133 -5.71 10.26 -0.49
C ALA A 133 -5.44 11.71 -0.91
N ALA A 134 -6.25 12.24 -1.82
CA ALA A 134 -6.16 13.63 -2.26
C ALA A 134 -6.43 14.62 -1.11
N GLU A 135 -7.46 14.36 -0.31
CA GLU A 135 -7.79 15.17 0.89
C GLU A 135 -6.63 15.20 1.89
N MET A 136 -5.81 14.14 1.94
CA MET A 136 -4.63 14.08 2.79
C MET A 136 -3.38 14.70 2.17
N GLY A 137 -3.51 15.33 1.00
CA GLY A 137 -2.45 16.10 0.37
C GLY A 137 -1.56 15.32 -0.61
N SER A 138 -2.00 14.15 -1.10
CA SER A 138 -1.28 13.43 -2.16
C SER A 138 -1.47 14.13 -3.51
N PRO A 139 -0.40 14.73 -4.10
CA PRO A 139 -0.52 15.39 -5.40
C PRO A 139 -0.91 14.44 -6.53
N GLU A 140 -0.40 13.22 -6.51
CA GLU A 140 -0.72 12.21 -7.50
C GLU A 140 -2.19 11.81 -7.44
N ALA A 141 -2.71 11.61 -6.22
CA ALA A 141 -4.13 11.30 -6.02
C ALA A 141 -5.02 12.47 -6.45
N GLU A 142 -4.62 13.71 -6.16
CA GLU A 142 -5.36 14.90 -6.58
C GLU A 142 -5.44 14.99 -8.12
N ALA A 143 -4.33 14.78 -8.80
CA ALA A 143 -4.28 14.77 -10.26
C ALA A 143 -5.15 13.63 -10.85
N THR A 144 -5.10 12.46 -10.25
CA THR A 144 -5.90 11.30 -10.66
C THR A 144 -7.39 11.55 -10.50
N VAL A 145 -7.80 12.07 -9.35
CA VAL A 145 -9.20 12.41 -9.06
C VAL A 145 -9.71 13.50 -10.01
N ALA A 146 -8.88 14.52 -10.27
CA ALA A 146 -9.21 15.57 -11.23
C ALA A 146 -9.49 15.01 -12.62
N TYR A 147 -8.63 14.11 -13.07
CA TYR A 147 -8.78 13.43 -14.36
C TYR A 147 -10.05 12.58 -14.41
N TRP A 148 -10.31 11.78 -13.37
CA TRP A 148 -11.50 10.95 -13.30
C TRP A 148 -12.79 11.77 -13.29
N ARG A 149 -12.83 12.87 -12.56
CA ARG A 149 -13.96 13.80 -12.59
C ARG A 149 -14.17 14.39 -13.98
N TYR A 150 -13.09 14.80 -14.62
CA TYR A 150 -13.17 15.37 -15.95
C TYR A 150 -13.74 14.36 -16.96
N MET A 151 -13.28 13.13 -16.92
CA MET A 151 -13.66 12.06 -17.86
C MET A 151 -14.92 11.28 -17.46
N GLY A 152 -15.32 11.32 -16.20
CA GLY A 152 -16.40 10.48 -15.67
C GLY A 152 -15.97 9.04 -15.42
N PHE A 153 -14.72 8.81 -15.05
CA PHE A 153 -14.22 7.47 -14.71
C PHE A 153 -14.42 7.21 -13.22
N TYR A 154 -15.07 6.11 -12.89
CA TYR A 154 -15.34 5.65 -11.52
C TYR A 154 -16.17 6.62 -10.67
N CYS A 155 -16.69 7.68 -11.26
CA CYS A 155 -17.51 8.70 -10.64
C CYS A 155 -18.37 9.38 -11.69
N GLU A 156 -19.31 10.21 -11.24
CA GLU A 156 -20.08 11.06 -12.14
C GLU A 156 -19.16 12.10 -12.80
N GLN A 157 -19.33 12.28 -14.11
CA GLN A 157 -18.54 13.25 -14.86
C GLN A 157 -18.85 14.67 -14.41
N ASP A 158 -17.80 15.42 -14.09
CA ASP A 158 -17.86 16.84 -13.76
C ASP A 158 -16.62 17.54 -14.32
N ARG A 159 -16.73 18.03 -15.53
CA ARG A 159 -15.62 18.69 -16.23
C ARG A 159 -15.15 19.95 -15.52
N ALA A 160 -16.10 20.76 -15.05
CA ALA A 160 -15.75 22.00 -14.36
C ALA A 160 -14.96 21.74 -13.09
N GLU A 161 -15.36 20.76 -12.30
CA GLU A 161 -14.63 20.36 -11.10
C GLU A 161 -13.26 19.76 -11.44
N GLY A 162 -13.15 18.94 -12.49
CA GLY A 162 -11.88 18.40 -12.95
C GLY A 162 -10.90 19.51 -13.36
N GLU A 163 -11.36 20.47 -14.14
CA GLU A 163 -10.56 21.65 -14.55
C GLU A 163 -10.12 22.49 -13.35
N ARG A 164 -11.02 22.72 -12.42
CA ARG A 164 -10.74 23.48 -11.20
C ARG A 164 -9.63 22.80 -10.38
N ARG A 165 -9.70 21.48 -10.22
CA ARG A 165 -8.69 20.71 -9.48
C ARG A 165 -7.34 20.71 -10.20
N PHE A 166 -7.31 20.58 -11.52
CA PHE A 166 -6.07 20.68 -12.30
C PHE A 166 -5.42 22.06 -12.16
N ALA A 167 -6.23 23.12 -12.23
CA ALA A 167 -5.72 24.49 -12.07
C ALA A 167 -5.07 24.70 -10.68
N ALA A 168 -5.62 24.07 -9.64
CA ALA A 168 -5.09 24.17 -8.28
C ALA A 168 -3.72 23.47 -8.10
N LEU A 169 -3.34 22.57 -9.02
CA LEU A 169 -2.05 21.87 -8.99
C LEU A 169 -0.90 22.67 -9.62
N SER A 170 -1.19 23.75 -10.29
CA SER A 170 -0.20 24.58 -11.00
C SER A 170 0.52 25.53 -10.07
#